data_41a838a6d6ec3e4ae04bd6a2a20cc2f9
#
_entry.id   41a838a6d6ec3e4ae04bd6a2a20cc2f9
#
_cell.length_a   1.000
_cell.length_b   1.000
_cell.length_c   1.000
_cell.angle_alpha   90.00
_cell.angle_beta   90.00
_cell.angle_gamma   90.00
#
_symmetry.space_group_name_H-M   'P 1'
#
loop_
_entity.id
_entity.type
_entity.pdbx_description
1 polymer ?
#
loop_
_entity_poly.entity_id
_entity_poly.type
_entity_poly.pdbx_seq_one_letter_code
_entity_poly.pdbx_strand_id
1 'polypeptide(L)'
;MAEEAKSPGVAVKDSPSEVNRGGHRNEISPGFDDLVRAAEAIVRVYSPAEAIDLAGEAGVLFIDVRDAVELSEGMISGASHASRGRLEAHLDPDNTRYVSKLDDAAEIIFYCASGGRSALAAQRAQELGYDRVGHLDGGISAWKKAGGPIQVLEDR
;
A
#
# COMPACT_ATOMS: atom_id res chain seq x y z
N MET A 1 -6.54 -6.77 -34.87
CA MET A 1 -6.04 -6.86 -34.97
C MET A 1 -5.46 -6.89 -34.76
N ALA A 2 -5.52 -6.81 -34.48
CA ALA A 2 -4.81 -6.85 -34.23
C ALA A 2 -4.12 -6.61 -33.97
N GLU A 3 -4.08 -6.39 -33.62
CA GLU A 3 -3.33 -6.21 -33.55
C GLU A 3 -2.94 -5.84 -33.06
N GLU A 4 -3.11 -5.66 -32.71
CA GLU A 4 -2.58 -5.42 -32.38
C GLU A 4 -2.28 -5.06 -31.83
N ALA A 5 -2.62 -5.06 -31.58
CA ALA A 5 -2.16 -4.81 -31.21
C ALA A 5 -1.54 -4.47 -30.79
N LYS A 6 -1.48 -4.34 -30.54
CA LYS A 6 -0.73 -4.09 -30.19
C LYS A 6 -0.49 -3.32 -29.80
N SER A 7 -0.47 -3.22 -29.38
CA SER A 7 0.04 -2.56 -29.01
C SER A 7 0.70 -1.91 -29.36
N PRO A 8 0.60 -1.68 -29.17
CA PRO A 8 1.42 -1.21 -29.60
C PRO A 8 2.36 -1.01 -29.35
N GLY A 9 2.73 -0.84 -29.21
CA GLY A 9 3.70 -0.64 -29.16
C GLY A 9 4.63 -0.93 -28.72
N VAL A 10 4.76 -1.35 -28.69
CA VAL A 10 5.70 -1.62 -28.29
C VAL A 10 6.69 -1.98 -28.90
N ALA A 11 7.01 -2.12 -29.25
CA ALA A 11 7.95 -2.59 -29.86
C ALA A 11 9.03 -1.89 -30.01
N VAL A 12 9.69 -1.62 -29.35
CA VAL A 12 10.74 -0.97 -29.49
C VAL A 12 11.74 -1.73 -29.99
N LYS A 13 12.64 -1.35 -30.54
CA LYS A 13 13.59 -2.01 -31.06
C LYS A 13 14.83 -1.61 -30.75
N ASP A 14 15.48 -2.12 -29.98
CA ASP A 14 16.81 -1.84 -29.71
C ASP A 14 17.69 -2.42 -30.67
N SER A 15 18.79 -1.87 -30.85
CA SER A 15 19.80 -2.53 -31.64
C SER A 15 20.26 -3.71 -30.84
N PRO A 16 20.73 -4.72 -31.49
CA PRO A 16 21.16 -5.91 -30.82
C PRO A 16 22.22 -5.66 -29.80
N SER A 17 23.08 -4.70 -30.03
CA SER A 17 24.14 -4.50 -29.08
C SER A 17 23.59 -3.86 -27.85
N GLU A 18 22.48 -3.21 -27.95
CA GLU A 18 21.98 -2.64 -26.81
C GLU A 18 20.99 -3.44 -26.19
N VAL A 19 20.67 -4.49 -26.73
CA VAL A 19 19.73 -5.24 -26.15
C VAL A 19 20.10 -5.56 -24.87
N ASN A 20 19.40 -5.34 -24.05
CA ASN A 20 19.67 -5.45 -22.89
C ASN A 20 20.04 -6.66 -22.44
N ARG A 21 20.70 -6.66 -21.54
CA ARG A 21 21.15 -7.69 -20.94
C ARG A 21 20.45 -7.78 -19.74
N GLY A 22 19.29 -8.08 -19.71
CA GLY A 22 18.63 -8.45 -18.53
C GLY A 22 18.22 -7.36 -17.64
N GLY A 23 17.46 -6.46 -17.99
CA GLY A 23 16.99 -5.52 -17.00
C GLY A 23 17.61 -4.15 -17.04
N HIS A 24 18.16 -3.79 -18.17
CA HIS A 24 18.73 -2.45 -18.25
C HIS A 24 17.68 -1.42 -17.90
N ARG A 25 18.06 -0.45 -17.09
CA ARG A 25 17.15 0.55 -16.63
C ARG A 25 17.54 1.91 -17.17
N ASN A 26 16.54 2.66 -17.61
CA ASN A 26 16.76 4.00 -18.11
C ASN A 26 17.19 4.88 -16.96
N GLU A 27 18.17 5.74 -17.16
CA GLU A 27 18.66 6.61 -16.12
C GLU A 27 17.64 7.57 -15.62
N ILE A 28 16.63 7.95 -16.42
CA ILE A 28 15.66 8.91 -15.97
C ILE A 28 14.41 8.24 -15.40
N SER A 29 14.46 6.92 -15.23
CA SER A 29 13.31 6.23 -14.64
C SER A 29 13.17 6.60 -13.17
N PRO A 30 11.95 6.62 -12.63
CA PRO A 30 11.77 6.99 -11.25
C PRO A 30 12.31 5.93 -10.31
N GLY A 31 12.74 6.35 -9.14
CA GLY A 31 13.12 5.43 -8.08
C GLY A 31 11.98 5.21 -7.11
N PHE A 32 12.23 4.39 -6.11
CA PHE A 32 11.22 4.10 -5.10
C PHE A 32 10.70 5.38 -4.43
N ASP A 33 11.61 6.26 -4.05
CA ASP A 33 11.19 7.48 -3.36
C ASP A 33 10.38 8.40 -4.27
N ASP A 34 10.68 8.41 -5.56
CA ASP A 34 9.89 9.19 -6.52
C ASP A 34 8.47 8.65 -6.61
N LEU A 35 8.32 7.32 -6.61
CA LEU A 35 7.01 6.70 -6.67
C LEU A 35 6.21 6.98 -5.40
N VAL A 36 6.87 6.95 -4.26
CA VAL A 36 6.22 7.25 -3.00
C VAL A 36 5.73 8.70 -2.99
N ARG A 37 6.58 9.63 -3.42
CA ARG A 37 6.16 11.04 -3.47
C ARG A 37 4.99 11.24 -4.41
N ALA A 38 4.99 10.56 -5.54
CA ALA A 38 3.88 10.67 -6.49
C ALA A 38 2.59 10.13 -5.87
N ALA A 39 2.67 9.04 -5.12
CA ALA A 39 1.51 8.49 -4.45
C ALA A 39 1.01 9.45 -3.39
N GLU A 40 1.91 10.03 -2.61
CA GLU A 40 1.52 10.95 -1.55
C GLU A 40 0.90 12.24 -2.07
N ALA A 41 1.12 12.55 -3.32
CA ALA A 41 0.50 13.73 -3.91
C ALA A 41 -0.98 13.51 -4.20
N ILE A 42 -1.45 12.26 -4.25
CA ILE A 42 -2.83 11.97 -4.60
C ILE A 42 -3.61 11.24 -3.52
N VAL A 43 -2.96 10.73 -2.48
CA VAL A 43 -3.68 10.09 -1.39
C VAL A 43 -3.56 10.96 -0.16
N ARG A 44 -4.43 10.73 0.83
CA ARG A 44 -4.34 11.48 2.06
C ARG A 44 -3.17 10.95 2.88
N VAL A 45 -2.41 11.85 3.50
CA VAL A 45 -1.30 11.47 4.35
C VAL A 45 -1.67 11.88 5.77
N TYR A 46 -1.71 10.91 6.68
CA TYR A 46 -2.05 11.17 8.07
C TYR A 46 -0.78 11.24 8.90
N SER A 47 -0.66 12.27 9.73
CA SER A 47 0.41 12.27 10.72
C SER A 47 0.08 11.24 11.79
N PRO A 48 1.06 10.78 12.57
CA PRO A 48 0.77 9.89 13.67
C PRO A 48 -0.26 10.46 14.65
N ALA A 49 -0.20 11.74 14.94
CA ALA A 49 -1.15 12.35 15.87
C ALA A 49 -2.58 12.31 15.30
N GLU A 50 -2.73 12.65 14.02
CA GLU A 50 -4.04 12.59 13.39
C GLU A 50 -4.59 11.17 13.38
N ALA A 51 -3.73 10.21 13.07
CA ALA A 51 -4.17 8.83 12.98
C ALA A 51 -4.51 8.27 14.35
N ILE A 52 -3.76 8.65 15.38
CA ILE A 52 -4.05 8.18 16.74
C ILE A 52 -5.42 8.73 17.18
N ASP A 53 -5.74 9.95 16.82
CA ASP A 53 -7.03 10.52 17.16
C ASP A 53 -8.18 9.75 16.49
N LEU A 54 -7.92 9.10 15.37
CA LEU A 54 -8.93 8.33 14.67
C LEU A 54 -8.99 6.87 15.13
N ALA A 55 -8.02 6.44 15.92
CA ALA A 55 -7.96 5.05 16.35
C ALA A 55 -9.19 4.72 17.19
N GLY A 56 -9.85 3.64 16.86
CA GLY A 56 -11.03 3.20 17.59
C GLY A 56 -12.33 3.85 17.18
N GLU A 57 -12.27 4.81 16.25
CA GLU A 57 -13.50 5.42 15.80
C GLU A 57 -14.22 4.50 14.81
N ALA A 58 -15.54 4.47 14.90
CA ALA A 58 -16.34 3.63 14.02
C ALA A 58 -16.12 4.08 12.57
N GLY A 59 -15.99 3.14 11.68
CA GLY A 59 -15.82 3.46 10.27
C GLY A 59 -14.38 3.70 9.84
N VAL A 60 -13.42 3.77 10.77
CA VAL A 60 -12.01 3.93 10.40
C VAL A 60 -11.34 2.57 10.48
N LEU A 61 -10.77 2.14 9.36
CA LEU A 61 -10.10 0.84 9.28
C LEU A 61 -8.63 1.05 8.98
N PHE A 62 -7.77 0.54 9.85
CA PHE A 62 -6.33 0.52 9.59
C PHE A 62 -5.98 -0.80 8.91
N ILE A 63 -5.18 -0.74 7.87
CA ILE A 63 -4.73 -1.94 7.17
C ILE A 63 -3.21 -1.97 7.14
N ASP A 64 -2.64 -3.04 7.72
CA ASP A 64 -1.21 -3.26 7.76
C ASP A 64 -0.80 -3.94 6.45
N VAL A 65 0.07 -3.31 5.68
CA VAL A 65 0.49 -3.88 4.39
C VAL A 65 1.88 -4.49 4.44
N ARG A 66 2.42 -4.69 5.67
CA ARG A 66 3.73 -5.32 5.80
C ARG A 66 3.65 -6.81 5.50
N ASP A 67 4.81 -7.43 5.37
CA ASP A 67 4.86 -8.87 5.21
C ASP A 67 4.49 -9.55 6.52
N ALA A 68 3.95 -10.75 6.44
CA ALA A 68 3.46 -11.46 7.63
C ALA A 68 4.53 -11.60 8.70
N VAL A 69 5.78 -11.80 8.30
CA VAL A 69 6.86 -12.00 9.27
C VAL A 69 7.08 -10.74 10.12
N GLU A 70 6.73 -9.58 9.61
CA GLU A 70 6.92 -8.33 10.36
C GLU A 70 5.88 -8.14 11.44
N LEU A 71 4.79 -8.89 11.41
CA LEU A 71 3.69 -8.68 12.34
C LEU A 71 4.02 -9.19 13.75
N SER A 72 5.04 -10.00 13.89
CA SER A 72 5.37 -10.58 15.18
C SER A 72 5.74 -9.52 16.21
N GLU A 73 6.13 -8.33 15.76
CA GLU A 73 6.50 -7.28 16.69
C GLU A 73 5.32 -6.36 17.02
N GLY A 74 4.15 -6.72 16.57
CA GLY A 74 2.96 -5.96 16.91
C GLY A 74 2.33 -5.28 15.71
N MET A 75 1.05 -4.97 15.84
CA MET A 75 0.26 -4.27 14.84
C MET A 75 -0.47 -3.14 15.52
N ILE A 76 -0.92 -2.17 14.76
CA ILE A 76 -1.84 -1.16 15.30
C ILE A 76 -3.09 -1.89 15.78
N SER A 77 -3.56 -1.55 16.96
CA SER A 77 -4.72 -2.24 17.55
C SER A 77 -5.93 -2.13 16.62
N GLY A 78 -6.55 -3.26 16.35
CA GLY A 78 -7.74 -3.31 15.49
C GLY A 78 -7.45 -3.36 14.00
N ALA A 79 -6.18 -3.36 13.59
CA ALA A 79 -5.85 -3.35 12.17
C ALA A 79 -6.11 -4.70 11.52
N SER A 80 -6.47 -4.67 10.24
CA SER A 80 -6.52 -5.85 9.42
C SER A 80 -5.19 -5.98 8.68
N HIS A 81 -4.87 -7.17 8.22
CA HIS A 81 -3.63 -7.40 7.48
C HIS A 81 -3.92 -7.69 6.01
N ALA A 82 -3.27 -6.96 5.14
CA ALA A 82 -3.35 -7.19 3.70
C ALA A 82 -2.00 -6.84 3.11
N SER A 83 -1.09 -7.82 3.07
CA SER A 83 0.27 -7.56 2.63
C SER A 83 0.29 -6.95 1.23
N ARG A 84 1.26 -6.07 0.99
CA ARG A 84 1.32 -5.37 -0.29
C ARG A 84 1.33 -6.34 -1.47
N GLY A 85 1.98 -7.48 -1.31
CA GLY A 85 2.08 -8.46 -2.39
C GLY A 85 0.77 -9.12 -2.76
N ARG A 86 -0.25 -9.06 -1.90
CA ARG A 86 -1.55 -9.65 -2.18
C ARG A 86 -2.66 -8.62 -2.04
N LEU A 87 -2.32 -7.37 -2.08
CA LEU A 87 -3.27 -6.30 -1.80
C LEU A 87 -4.48 -6.35 -2.70
N GLU A 88 -4.27 -6.55 -4.00
CA GLU A 88 -5.37 -6.53 -4.95
C GLU A 88 -6.42 -7.60 -4.63
N ALA A 89 -5.96 -8.78 -4.19
CA ALA A 89 -6.89 -9.83 -3.80
C ALA A 89 -7.64 -9.46 -2.51
N HIS A 90 -6.93 -8.90 -1.56
CA HIS A 90 -7.55 -8.52 -0.28
C HIS A 90 -8.56 -7.39 -0.42
N LEU A 91 -8.45 -6.58 -1.46
CA LEU A 91 -9.35 -5.45 -1.67
C LEU A 91 -10.47 -5.74 -2.67
N ASP A 92 -10.53 -6.95 -3.21
CA ASP A 92 -11.53 -7.32 -4.20
C ASP A 92 -12.69 -8.04 -3.53
N PRO A 93 -13.88 -7.46 -3.52
CA PRO A 93 -15.03 -8.09 -2.85
C PRO A 93 -15.39 -9.49 -3.39
N ASP A 94 -14.97 -9.80 -4.62
CA ASP A 94 -15.28 -11.10 -5.21
C ASP A 94 -14.20 -12.13 -4.95
N ASN A 95 -13.13 -11.76 -4.24
CA ASN A 95 -12.04 -12.67 -3.97
C ASN A 95 -12.21 -13.31 -2.59
N THR A 96 -11.84 -14.57 -2.46
CA THR A 96 -11.98 -15.26 -1.19
C THR A 96 -11.09 -14.67 -0.09
N ARG A 97 -10.09 -13.87 -0.47
CA ARG A 97 -9.21 -13.24 0.50
C ARG A 97 -9.65 -11.83 0.89
N TYR A 98 -10.82 -11.43 0.43
CA TYR A 98 -11.30 -10.07 0.70
C TYR A 98 -11.34 -9.77 2.19
N VAL A 99 -10.89 -8.59 2.57
CA VAL A 99 -10.95 -8.13 3.94
C VAL A 99 -12.37 -7.61 4.19
N SER A 100 -13.19 -8.42 4.83
CA SER A 100 -14.63 -8.10 4.94
C SER A 100 -14.90 -6.85 5.76
N LYS A 101 -13.99 -6.43 6.62
CA LYS A 101 -14.18 -5.19 7.36
C LYS A 101 -14.26 -3.97 6.46
N LEU A 102 -13.81 -4.09 5.22
CA LEU A 102 -13.93 -3.00 4.26
C LEU A 102 -15.37 -2.66 3.97
N ASP A 103 -16.30 -3.59 4.14
CA ASP A 103 -17.71 -3.33 3.86
C ASP A 103 -18.25 -2.20 4.75
N ASP A 104 -17.74 -2.08 5.96
CA ASP A 104 -18.24 -1.06 6.89
C ASP A 104 -17.29 0.10 7.06
N ALA A 105 -16.20 0.13 6.30
CA ALA A 105 -15.20 1.18 6.46
C ALA A 105 -15.63 2.43 5.72
N ALA A 106 -15.63 3.56 6.41
CA ALA A 106 -15.86 4.85 5.80
C ALA A 106 -14.52 5.47 5.41
N GLU A 107 -13.45 5.08 6.07
CA GLU A 107 -12.14 5.62 5.80
C GLU A 107 -11.10 4.54 6.02
N ILE A 108 -10.14 4.42 5.13
CA ILE A 108 -9.13 3.37 5.19
C ILE A 108 -7.76 4.02 5.30
N ILE A 109 -7.01 3.60 6.31
CA ILE A 109 -5.65 4.12 6.51
C ILE A 109 -4.68 2.95 6.41
N PHE A 110 -3.90 2.94 5.35
CA PHE A 110 -2.89 1.91 5.15
C PHE A 110 -1.62 2.30 5.91
N TYR A 111 -0.89 1.32 6.42
CA TYR A 111 0.40 1.62 7.03
C TYR A 111 1.38 0.48 6.79
N CYS A 112 2.66 0.81 6.88
CA CYS A 112 3.71 -0.19 6.81
C CYS A 112 4.72 0.14 7.91
N ALA A 113 5.98 -0.21 7.73
CA ALA A 113 6.98 0.05 8.77
C ALA A 113 7.35 1.52 8.86
N SER A 114 7.63 2.15 7.72
CA SER A 114 8.13 3.53 7.68
C SER A 114 7.41 4.44 6.70
N GLY A 115 6.46 3.94 5.93
CA GLY A 115 5.59 4.79 5.10
C GLY A 115 5.68 4.62 3.60
N GLY A 116 6.63 3.88 3.07
CA GLY A 116 6.76 3.77 1.63
C GLY A 116 5.76 2.83 0.99
N ARG A 117 5.73 1.58 1.45
CA ARG A 117 4.82 0.58 0.88
C ARG A 117 3.36 1.00 1.04
N SER A 118 3.04 1.67 2.15
CA SER A 118 1.66 2.06 2.41
C SER A 118 1.19 3.20 1.51
N ALA A 119 2.07 4.10 1.13
CA ALA A 119 1.71 5.15 0.18
C ALA A 119 1.32 4.52 -1.15
N LEU A 120 2.11 3.54 -1.61
CA LEU A 120 1.83 2.85 -2.86
C LEU A 120 0.56 2.00 -2.74
N ALA A 121 0.31 1.42 -1.56
CA ALA A 121 -0.91 0.65 -1.34
C ALA A 121 -2.14 1.55 -1.42
N ALA A 122 -2.09 2.73 -0.81
CA ALA A 122 -3.21 3.65 -0.85
C ALA A 122 -3.49 4.11 -2.28
N GLN A 123 -2.43 4.36 -3.05
CA GLN A 123 -2.59 4.73 -4.44
C GLN A 123 -3.26 3.61 -5.23
N ARG A 124 -2.83 2.37 -4.99
CA ARG A 124 -3.42 1.22 -5.67
C ARG A 124 -4.88 1.05 -5.29
N ALA A 125 -5.20 1.29 -4.03
CA ALA A 125 -6.59 1.20 -3.59
C ALA A 125 -7.47 2.21 -4.33
N GLN A 126 -6.97 3.42 -4.59
CA GLN A 126 -7.72 4.39 -5.37
C GLN A 126 -7.97 3.85 -6.77
N GLU A 127 -6.98 3.21 -7.37
CA GLU A 127 -7.14 2.64 -8.71
C GLU A 127 -8.19 1.52 -8.71
N LEU A 128 -8.39 0.88 -7.57
CA LEU A 128 -9.37 -0.17 -7.44
C LEU A 128 -10.76 0.36 -7.04
N GLY A 129 -10.91 1.68 -6.96
CA GLY A 129 -12.21 2.29 -6.73
C GLY A 129 -12.49 2.77 -5.32
N TYR A 130 -11.52 2.66 -4.42
CA TYR A 130 -11.70 3.17 -3.06
C TYR A 130 -11.32 4.64 -3.04
N ASP A 131 -12.22 5.51 -2.60
CA ASP A 131 -11.97 6.94 -2.69
C ASP A 131 -11.62 7.59 -1.35
N ARG A 132 -11.85 6.95 -0.23
CA ARG A 132 -11.49 7.55 1.06
C ARG A 132 -10.34 6.76 1.66
N VAL A 133 -9.18 6.91 1.06
CA VAL A 133 -8.00 6.16 1.46
C VAL A 133 -6.83 7.09 1.72
N GLY A 134 -6.00 6.70 2.63
CA GLY A 134 -4.76 7.40 2.90
C GLY A 134 -3.75 6.48 3.53
N HIS A 135 -2.62 7.04 3.94
CA HIS A 135 -1.61 6.22 4.61
C HIS A 135 -0.98 7.00 5.76
N LEU A 136 -0.38 6.25 6.67
CA LEU A 136 0.21 6.80 7.88
C LEU A 136 1.66 7.18 7.61
N ASP A 137 1.95 8.47 7.76
CA ASP A 137 3.29 8.97 7.57
C ASP A 137 4.20 8.40 8.65
N GLY A 138 5.34 7.88 8.25
CA GLY A 138 6.28 7.29 9.19
C GLY A 138 5.92 5.89 9.66
N GLY A 139 4.77 5.38 9.28
CA GLY A 139 4.37 4.00 9.54
C GLY A 139 4.24 3.66 11.01
N ILE A 140 4.24 2.35 11.30
CA ILE A 140 4.08 1.90 12.67
C ILE A 140 5.24 2.34 13.54
N SER A 141 6.40 2.60 12.95
CA SER A 141 7.54 3.11 13.71
C SER A 141 7.20 4.46 14.33
N ALA A 142 6.66 5.39 13.55
CA ALA A 142 6.27 6.70 14.07
C ALA A 142 5.05 6.59 15.00
N TRP A 143 4.15 5.68 14.71
CA TRP A 143 2.98 5.43 15.55
C TRP A 143 3.40 5.02 16.97
N LYS A 144 4.35 4.10 17.06
CA LYS A 144 4.84 3.65 18.36
C LYS A 144 5.51 4.78 19.12
N LYS A 145 6.31 5.60 18.43
CA LYS A 145 6.98 6.71 19.07
C LYS A 145 6.00 7.73 19.61
N ALA A 146 4.86 7.87 18.94
CA ALA A 146 3.83 8.82 19.37
C ALA A 146 2.88 8.23 20.41
N GLY A 147 3.09 6.98 20.80
CA GLY A 147 2.30 6.37 21.87
C GLY A 147 1.00 5.74 21.40
N GLY A 148 0.87 5.44 20.11
CA GLY A 148 -0.35 4.84 19.60
C GLY A 148 -0.53 3.41 20.10
N PRO A 149 -1.78 2.95 20.22
CA PRO A 149 -2.04 1.61 20.77
C PRO A 149 -1.62 0.49 19.82
N ILE A 150 -0.99 -0.53 20.39
CA ILE A 150 -0.45 -1.65 19.66
C ILE A 150 -1.04 -2.94 20.24
N GLN A 151 -1.33 -3.91 19.37
CA GLN A 151 -1.65 -5.24 19.81
C GLN A 151 -0.55 -6.18 19.36
N VAL A 152 -0.21 -7.15 20.20
CA VAL A 152 0.81 -8.13 19.88
C VAL A 152 0.10 -9.45 19.62
N LEU A 153 0.45 -10.09 18.50
CA LEU A 153 -0.16 -11.36 18.18
C LEU A 153 0.38 -12.42 19.12
N GLU A 154 -0.52 -13.29 19.58
CA GLU A 154 -0.08 -14.32 20.46
C GLU A 154 0.39 -15.48 19.69
N ASP A 155 1.34 -16.22 20.26
CA ASP A 155 1.80 -17.40 19.64
C ASP A 155 0.72 -18.41 19.68
N ARG A 156 0.59 -19.20 18.65
CA ARG A 156 -0.42 -20.24 18.62
C ARG A 156 0.16 -21.60 18.60
#